data_71255c21330e5bb54295eab45d3bc53b
#
_entry.id   71255c21330e5bb54295eab45d3bc53b
#
_cell.length_a   1.000
_cell.length_b   1.000
_cell.length_c   1.000
_cell.angle_alpha   90.00
_cell.angle_beta   90.00
_cell.angle_gamma   90.00
#
_symmetry.space_group_name_H-M   'P 1'
#
loop_
_entity.id
_entity.type
_entity.pdbx_description
1 polymer ?
#
loop_
_entity_poly.entity_id
_entity_poly.type
_entity_poly.pdbx_seq_one_letter_code
_entity_poly.pdbx_strand_id
1 'polypeptide(L)'
;FFSKKQPDLNWENKVLRQSVYDMMNRWIDKGISGFRMDVIDMIGKIPDKLIANNGPKLHDYLKEMHQKTLAGKDLLTVGETWGATPEIAKQYSSPAEKELSMVFQFEHIGLQHKPDASKWEYEEELNVPALKAIFNKWQTELELGQGWNSLFWDNHDLPRVLSIWGNTDIYREKSAKALAISLHLMRGTPYIYQGEEIGMTNYPFKDLEEIDDIESLNFAKEALENGKTPEEIMDSIRMIGRDNARTPMQWDSSQNAGFSTADKTWLPVIPTYTEINVQAALDNPDPIFYT
;
A
#
# COMPACT_ATOMS: atom_id res chain seq x y z
N PHE A 1 -5.26 -9.82 -16.57
CA PHE A 1 -6.33 -9.33 -15.68
C PHE A 1 -6.46 -7.81 -15.71
N PHE A 2 -5.35 -7.04 -15.72
CA PHE A 2 -5.42 -5.59 -15.58
C PHE A 2 -5.67 -4.88 -16.92
N SER A 3 -4.86 -5.15 -17.95
CA SER A 3 -4.99 -4.47 -19.23
C SER A 3 -4.45 -5.31 -20.38
N LYS A 4 -4.99 -5.12 -21.59
CA LYS A 4 -4.44 -5.71 -22.83
C LYS A 4 -3.00 -5.29 -23.08
N LYS A 5 -2.58 -4.12 -22.58
CA LYS A 5 -1.21 -3.60 -22.67
C LYS A 5 -0.28 -4.11 -21.56
N GLN A 6 -0.83 -4.80 -20.56
CA GLN A 6 -0.09 -5.37 -19.42
C GLN A 6 -0.44 -6.85 -19.29
N PRO A 7 0.11 -7.70 -20.18
CA PRO A 7 -0.21 -9.12 -20.22
C PRO A 7 0.35 -9.85 -19.00
N ASP A 8 -0.43 -10.79 -18.49
CA ASP A 8 0.01 -11.68 -17.42
C ASP A 8 1.04 -12.69 -17.93
N LEU A 9 2.05 -12.97 -17.13
CA LEU A 9 3.00 -14.02 -17.38
C LEU A 9 2.39 -15.40 -17.12
N ASN A 10 2.65 -16.36 -18.02
CA ASN A 10 2.18 -17.73 -17.84
C ASN A 10 3.10 -18.53 -16.90
N TRP A 11 2.80 -18.50 -15.60
CA TRP A 11 3.56 -19.22 -14.56
C TRP A 11 3.50 -20.76 -14.67
N GLU A 12 2.63 -21.34 -15.46
CA GLU A 12 2.66 -22.77 -15.76
C GLU A 12 3.88 -23.14 -16.63
N ASN A 13 4.41 -22.20 -17.39
CA ASN A 13 5.58 -22.39 -18.22
C ASN A 13 6.87 -22.40 -17.40
N LYS A 14 7.52 -23.55 -17.29
CA LYS A 14 8.78 -23.71 -16.53
C LYS A 14 9.93 -22.87 -17.08
N VAL A 15 10.00 -22.63 -18.38
CA VAL A 15 11.05 -21.82 -18.99
C VAL A 15 10.88 -20.35 -18.58
N LEU A 16 9.62 -19.87 -18.54
CA LEU A 16 9.33 -18.52 -18.07
C LEU A 16 9.71 -18.39 -16.59
N ARG A 17 9.32 -19.31 -15.72
CA ARG A 17 9.68 -19.27 -14.29
C ARG A 17 11.20 -19.21 -14.12
N GLN A 18 11.96 -20.04 -14.85
CA GLN A 18 13.42 -20.01 -14.80
C GLN A 18 13.98 -18.64 -15.21
N SER A 19 13.44 -18.02 -16.26
CA SER A 19 13.84 -16.67 -16.66
C SER A 19 13.59 -15.61 -15.59
N VAL A 20 12.48 -15.73 -14.84
CA VAL A 20 12.19 -14.85 -13.68
C VAL A 20 13.21 -15.08 -12.57
N TYR A 21 13.54 -16.33 -12.25
CA TYR A 21 14.56 -16.66 -11.24
C TYR A 21 15.96 -16.18 -11.62
N ASP A 22 16.33 -16.30 -12.89
CA ASP A 22 17.60 -15.78 -13.41
C ASP A 22 17.66 -14.24 -13.28
N MET A 23 16.57 -13.56 -13.57
CA MET A 23 16.43 -12.11 -13.35
C MET A 23 16.59 -11.75 -11.88
N MET A 24 15.91 -12.45 -10.97
CA MET A 24 16.03 -12.22 -9.51
C MET A 24 17.47 -12.44 -9.04
N ASN A 25 18.11 -13.54 -9.42
CA ASN A 25 19.50 -13.83 -9.08
C ASN A 25 20.47 -12.75 -9.60
N ARG A 26 20.25 -12.24 -10.83
CA ARG A 26 21.04 -11.13 -11.37
C ARG A 26 20.97 -9.87 -10.50
N TRP A 27 19.81 -9.56 -9.92
CA TRP A 27 19.67 -8.42 -9.01
C TRP A 27 20.31 -8.71 -7.64
N ILE A 28 20.17 -9.93 -7.14
CA ILE A 28 20.85 -10.38 -5.91
C ILE A 28 22.37 -10.25 -6.05
N ASP A 29 22.93 -10.68 -7.19
CA ASP A 29 24.36 -10.57 -7.48
C ASP A 29 24.85 -9.12 -7.57
N LYS A 30 23.93 -8.16 -7.79
CA LYS A 30 24.20 -6.72 -7.72
C LYS A 30 24.15 -6.13 -6.32
N GLY A 31 23.79 -6.95 -5.31
CA GLY A 31 23.82 -6.58 -3.90
C GLY A 31 22.51 -6.06 -3.33
N ILE A 32 21.36 -6.31 -3.96
CA ILE A 32 20.07 -6.01 -3.30
C ILE A 32 19.84 -6.97 -2.14
N SER A 33 19.14 -6.48 -1.10
CA SER A 33 18.92 -7.22 0.14
C SER A 33 17.50 -7.81 0.25
N GLY A 34 16.72 -7.79 -0.82
CA GLY A 34 15.38 -8.39 -0.82
C GLY A 34 14.47 -7.90 -1.93
N PHE A 35 13.20 -8.32 -1.85
CA PHE A 35 12.19 -8.01 -2.86
C PHE A 35 10.84 -7.67 -2.22
N ARG A 36 10.19 -6.63 -2.73
CA ARG A 36 8.74 -6.48 -2.64
C ARG A 36 8.12 -7.06 -3.90
N MET A 37 7.17 -7.96 -3.74
CA MET A 37 6.58 -8.71 -4.84
C MET A 37 5.13 -8.26 -5.04
N ASP A 38 4.91 -7.59 -6.16
CA ASP A 38 3.64 -7.03 -6.59
C ASP A 38 2.62 -8.14 -6.87
N VAL A 39 1.40 -8.01 -6.33
CA VAL A 39 0.28 -8.96 -6.50
C VAL A 39 0.70 -10.43 -6.57
N ILE A 40 1.58 -10.83 -5.69
CA ILE A 40 2.22 -12.16 -5.72
C ILE A 40 1.22 -13.31 -5.56
N ASP A 41 0.08 -13.07 -4.94
CA ASP A 41 -1.01 -14.03 -4.80
C ASP A 41 -1.69 -14.39 -6.13
N MET A 42 -1.43 -13.63 -7.19
CA MET A 42 -2.00 -13.84 -8.53
C MET A 42 -1.15 -14.70 -9.45
N ILE A 43 0.08 -15.09 -9.10
CA ILE A 43 0.92 -15.89 -10.00
C ILE A 43 0.39 -17.32 -10.22
N GLY A 44 -0.43 -17.83 -9.29
CA GLY A 44 -1.08 -19.13 -9.38
C GLY A 44 -2.48 -19.12 -10.00
N LYS A 45 -2.90 -18.02 -10.63
CA LYS A 45 -4.24 -17.83 -11.20
C LYS A 45 -4.63 -18.91 -12.23
N ILE A 46 -5.93 -19.20 -12.31
CA ILE A 46 -6.52 -20.08 -13.32
C ILE A 46 -7.64 -19.30 -14.04
N PRO A 47 -7.33 -18.64 -15.17
CA PRO A 47 -8.28 -17.76 -15.86
C PRO A 47 -9.57 -18.45 -16.26
N ASP A 48 -9.51 -19.65 -16.80
CA ASP A 48 -10.68 -20.44 -17.25
C ASP A 48 -11.65 -20.82 -16.10
N LYS A 49 -11.17 -20.78 -14.87
CA LYS A 49 -11.98 -21.05 -13.66
C LYS A 49 -12.30 -19.77 -12.88
N LEU A 50 -11.94 -18.60 -13.39
CA LEU A 50 -12.08 -17.31 -12.73
C LEU A 50 -11.41 -17.25 -11.35
N ILE A 51 -10.35 -18.05 -11.15
CA ILE A 51 -9.52 -18.00 -9.94
C ILE A 51 -8.41 -16.96 -10.18
N ALA A 52 -8.54 -15.80 -9.56
CA ALA A 52 -7.60 -14.69 -9.74
C ALA A 52 -6.41 -14.78 -8.79
N ASN A 53 -6.64 -15.02 -7.52
CA ASN A 53 -5.63 -15.08 -6.47
C ASN A 53 -5.68 -16.40 -5.69
N ASN A 54 -4.64 -16.69 -4.92
CA ASN A 54 -4.51 -17.89 -4.10
C ASN A 54 -4.84 -19.21 -4.85
N GLY A 55 -4.46 -19.28 -6.13
CA GLY A 55 -4.69 -20.49 -6.93
C GLY A 55 -3.88 -21.69 -6.44
N PRO A 56 -4.30 -22.91 -6.78
CA PRO A 56 -3.81 -24.15 -6.15
C PRO A 56 -2.30 -24.45 -6.35
N LYS A 57 -1.66 -23.83 -7.35
CA LYS A 57 -0.22 -23.99 -7.61
C LYS A 57 0.63 -22.85 -7.04
N LEU A 58 0.02 -21.86 -6.39
CA LEU A 58 0.71 -20.67 -5.94
C LEU A 58 1.87 -21.00 -5.01
N HIS A 59 1.61 -21.75 -3.95
CA HIS A 59 2.61 -22.11 -2.95
C HIS A 59 3.72 -23.01 -3.51
N ASP A 60 3.41 -23.86 -4.49
CA ASP A 60 4.43 -24.65 -5.21
C ASP A 60 5.39 -23.70 -5.96
N TYR A 61 4.87 -22.67 -6.63
CA TYR A 61 5.68 -21.69 -7.34
C TYR A 61 6.53 -20.84 -6.40
N LEU A 62 6.00 -20.46 -5.24
CA LEU A 62 6.75 -19.69 -4.24
C LEU A 62 7.87 -20.52 -3.61
N LYS A 63 7.62 -21.81 -3.31
CA LYS A 63 8.65 -22.72 -2.82
C LYS A 63 9.74 -22.97 -3.86
N GLU A 64 9.37 -23.15 -5.14
CA GLU A 64 10.34 -23.25 -6.25
C GLU A 64 11.16 -21.98 -6.37
N MET A 65 10.53 -20.81 -6.32
CA MET A 65 11.20 -19.51 -6.36
C MET A 65 12.17 -19.36 -5.19
N HIS A 66 11.74 -19.65 -3.96
CA HIS A 66 12.61 -19.61 -2.78
C HIS A 66 13.84 -20.50 -2.96
N GLN A 67 13.64 -21.75 -3.35
CA GLN A 67 14.74 -22.69 -3.57
C GLN A 67 15.75 -22.22 -4.63
N LYS A 68 15.25 -21.58 -5.70
CA LYS A 68 16.07 -21.15 -6.83
C LYS A 68 16.76 -19.80 -6.65
N THR A 69 16.28 -18.97 -5.72
CA THR A 69 16.74 -17.58 -5.59
C THR A 69 17.13 -17.18 -4.17
N LEU A 70 16.33 -17.50 -3.16
CA LEU A 70 16.45 -16.96 -1.80
C LEU A 70 17.19 -17.89 -0.84
N ALA A 71 17.12 -19.21 -1.06
CA ALA A 71 17.63 -20.21 -0.12
C ALA A 71 19.12 -19.99 0.20
N GLY A 72 19.45 -19.97 1.50
CA GLY A 72 20.82 -19.79 2.00
C GLY A 72 21.35 -18.37 1.93
N LYS A 73 20.50 -17.38 1.61
CA LYS A 73 20.85 -15.96 1.57
C LYS A 73 20.07 -15.20 2.65
N ASP A 74 20.68 -14.14 3.18
CA ASP A 74 20.03 -13.22 4.13
C ASP A 74 19.29 -12.13 3.34
N LEU A 75 18.08 -12.44 2.90
CA LEU A 75 17.26 -11.57 2.07
C LEU A 75 15.86 -11.41 2.68
N LEU A 76 15.38 -10.18 2.73
CA LEU A 76 14.01 -9.87 3.13
C LEU A 76 13.06 -9.95 1.94
N THR A 77 11.92 -10.60 2.11
CA THR A 77 10.87 -10.63 1.08
C THR A 77 9.52 -10.28 1.65
N VAL A 78 8.79 -9.43 0.95
CA VAL A 78 7.42 -9.07 1.30
C VAL A 78 6.51 -9.20 0.07
N GLY A 79 5.42 -9.92 0.22
CA GLY A 79 4.40 -10.10 -0.80
C GLY A 79 3.22 -9.16 -0.62
N GLU A 80 2.74 -8.58 -1.71
CA GLU A 80 1.44 -7.94 -1.72
C GLU A 80 0.35 -8.99 -1.98
N THR A 81 -0.58 -9.12 -1.03
CA THR A 81 -1.61 -10.18 -1.07
C THR A 81 -2.97 -9.63 -0.65
N TRP A 82 -3.81 -9.31 -1.61
CA TRP A 82 -5.16 -8.79 -1.37
C TRP A 82 -6.13 -9.83 -0.81
N GLY A 83 -5.90 -11.09 -1.13
CA GLY A 83 -6.74 -12.20 -0.71
C GLY A 83 -6.22 -12.96 0.51
N ALA A 84 -5.28 -12.43 1.28
CA ALA A 84 -4.71 -13.13 2.43
C ALA A 84 -5.69 -13.15 3.62
N THR A 85 -5.88 -14.35 4.19
CA THR A 85 -6.38 -14.56 5.54
C THR A 85 -5.21 -14.95 6.46
N PRO A 86 -5.36 -14.92 7.79
CA PRO A 86 -4.27 -15.40 8.67
C PRO A 86 -3.80 -16.82 8.35
N GLU A 87 -4.70 -17.75 7.99
CA GLU A 87 -4.35 -19.12 7.61
C GLU A 87 -3.49 -19.17 6.35
N ILE A 88 -3.87 -18.39 5.33
CA ILE A 88 -3.11 -18.29 4.08
C ILE A 88 -1.78 -17.55 4.33
N ALA A 89 -1.79 -16.49 5.14
CA ALA A 89 -0.58 -15.75 5.50
C ALA A 89 0.46 -16.61 6.21
N LYS A 90 0.05 -17.61 7.00
CA LYS A 90 0.96 -18.61 7.58
C LYS A 90 1.70 -19.42 6.51
N GLN A 91 1.02 -19.78 5.42
CA GLN A 91 1.67 -20.51 4.32
C GLN A 91 2.74 -19.65 3.65
N TYR A 92 2.47 -18.37 3.42
CA TYR A 92 3.46 -17.45 2.84
C TYR A 92 4.65 -17.18 3.75
N SER A 93 4.43 -16.96 5.05
CA SER A 93 5.41 -16.33 5.93
C SER A 93 5.90 -17.21 7.09
N SER A 94 5.42 -18.45 7.22
CA SER A 94 5.99 -19.38 8.16
C SER A 94 7.41 -19.79 7.74
N PRO A 95 8.42 -19.73 8.63
CA PRO A 95 9.77 -20.16 8.30
C PRO A 95 9.86 -21.63 7.82
N ALA A 96 8.92 -22.47 8.25
CA ALA A 96 8.86 -23.88 7.85
C ALA A 96 8.46 -24.05 6.38
N GLU A 97 7.64 -23.15 5.85
CA GLU A 97 7.14 -23.22 4.47
C GLU A 97 8.17 -22.79 3.43
N LYS A 98 9.12 -21.95 3.81
CA LYS A 98 10.21 -21.48 2.93
C LYS A 98 9.68 -20.80 1.66
N GLU A 99 8.84 -19.80 1.84
CA GLU A 99 8.28 -18.98 0.77
C GLU A 99 8.77 -17.54 0.90
N LEU A 100 8.10 -16.71 1.67
CA LEU A 100 8.41 -15.30 1.87
C LEU A 100 8.71 -14.99 3.34
N SER A 101 9.28 -13.84 3.64
CA SER A 101 9.47 -13.39 5.01
C SER A 101 8.17 -12.90 5.65
N MET A 102 7.34 -12.21 4.88
CA MET A 102 6.06 -11.64 5.31
C MET A 102 5.17 -11.27 4.13
N VAL A 103 3.92 -10.92 4.41
CA VAL A 103 2.97 -10.42 3.41
C VAL A 103 2.22 -9.20 3.92
N PHE A 104 1.83 -8.29 3.01
CA PHE A 104 0.85 -7.26 3.29
C PHE A 104 -0.55 -7.85 3.19
N GLN A 105 -1.37 -7.62 4.20
CA GLN A 105 -2.80 -7.90 4.21
C GLN A 105 -3.58 -6.58 4.14
N PHE A 106 -4.76 -6.58 3.55
CA PHE A 106 -5.53 -5.37 3.28
C PHE A 106 -6.90 -5.35 3.98
N GLU A 107 -7.15 -6.25 4.91
CA GLU A 107 -8.46 -6.36 5.56
C GLU A 107 -8.87 -5.07 6.30
N HIS A 108 -7.90 -4.41 6.96
CA HIS A 108 -8.15 -3.14 7.65
C HIS A 108 -8.45 -1.99 6.67
N ILE A 109 -7.88 -2.03 5.45
CA ILE A 109 -8.15 -1.05 4.40
C ILE A 109 -9.61 -1.13 3.95
N GLY A 110 -10.22 -2.31 3.98
CA GLY A 110 -11.64 -2.49 3.70
C GLY A 110 -12.56 -1.63 4.56
N LEU A 111 -12.10 -1.17 5.74
CA LEU A 111 -12.87 -0.26 6.60
C LEU A 111 -12.94 1.19 6.09
N GLN A 112 -12.18 1.53 5.06
CA GLN A 112 -12.27 2.84 4.39
C GLN A 112 -13.50 2.92 3.46
N HIS A 113 -14.11 1.80 3.13
CA HIS A 113 -15.17 1.69 2.14
C HIS A 113 -16.46 1.20 2.76
N LYS A 114 -17.60 1.60 2.18
CA LYS A 114 -18.91 1.09 2.57
C LYS A 114 -19.00 -0.42 2.27
N PRO A 115 -19.62 -1.20 3.15
CA PRO A 115 -19.81 -2.63 2.92
C PRO A 115 -20.54 -2.91 1.60
N ASP A 116 -20.07 -3.90 0.84
CA ASP A 116 -20.66 -4.35 -0.42
C ASP A 116 -20.77 -3.27 -1.51
N ALA A 117 -20.05 -2.16 -1.35
CA ALA A 117 -20.03 -1.05 -2.30
C ALA A 117 -18.73 -0.97 -3.10
N SER A 118 -18.68 -0.05 -4.06
CA SER A 118 -17.46 0.28 -4.78
C SER A 118 -16.43 0.91 -3.84
N LYS A 119 -15.14 0.70 -4.08
CA LYS A 119 -14.08 1.36 -3.31
C LYS A 119 -14.20 2.90 -3.30
N TRP A 120 -14.92 3.48 -4.27
CA TRP A 120 -15.17 4.91 -4.39
C TRP A 120 -16.31 5.41 -3.49
N GLU A 121 -16.98 4.50 -2.80
CA GLU A 121 -17.98 4.80 -1.77
C GLU A 121 -17.34 4.61 -0.40
N TYR A 122 -16.77 5.70 0.14
CA TYR A 122 -16.00 5.69 1.37
C TYR A 122 -16.88 5.85 2.62
N GLU A 123 -16.34 5.40 3.75
CA GLU A 123 -16.88 5.66 5.08
C GLU A 123 -16.29 6.95 5.64
N GLU A 124 -17.14 7.80 6.22
CA GLU A 124 -16.70 9.07 6.80
C GLU A 124 -16.04 8.90 8.17
N GLU A 125 -16.37 7.82 8.88
CA GLU A 125 -15.88 7.56 10.23
C GLU A 125 -15.22 6.20 10.35
N LEU A 126 -14.08 6.15 11.06
CA LEU A 126 -13.41 4.90 11.38
C LEU A 126 -14.23 4.05 12.34
N ASN A 127 -14.58 2.84 11.93
CA ASN A 127 -15.16 1.83 12.83
C ASN A 127 -14.05 1.23 13.73
N VAL A 128 -13.76 1.91 14.83
CA VAL A 128 -12.70 1.50 15.78
C VAL A 128 -12.91 0.08 16.36
N PRO A 129 -14.13 -0.35 16.75
CA PRO A 129 -14.36 -1.73 17.16
C PRO A 129 -13.99 -2.76 16.10
N ALA A 130 -14.35 -2.52 14.84
CA ALA A 130 -14.00 -3.41 13.73
C ALA A 130 -12.49 -3.42 13.46
N LEU A 131 -11.82 -2.27 13.47
CA LEU A 131 -10.36 -2.17 13.34
C LEU A 131 -9.64 -2.97 14.44
N LYS A 132 -10.07 -2.82 15.69
CA LYS A 132 -9.55 -3.60 16.82
C LYS A 132 -9.75 -5.10 16.65
N ALA A 133 -10.89 -5.53 16.14
CA ALA A 133 -11.19 -6.93 15.89
C ALA A 133 -10.26 -7.52 14.80
N ILE A 134 -10.03 -6.78 13.70
CA ILE A 134 -9.12 -7.16 12.63
C ILE A 134 -7.69 -7.30 13.17
N PHE A 135 -7.16 -6.27 13.84
CA PHE A 135 -5.80 -6.35 14.36
C PHE A 135 -5.64 -7.42 15.44
N ASN A 136 -6.63 -7.59 16.34
CA ASN A 136 -6.58 -8.67 17.31
C ASN A 136 -6.49 -10.04 16.63
N LYS A 137 -7.31 -10.29 15.60
CA LYS A 137 -7.28 -11.52 14.81
C LYS A 137 -5.88 -11.73 14.22
N TRP A 138 -5.33 -10.77 13.49
CA TRP A 138 -4.02 -10.88 12.85
C TRP A 138 -2.87 -11.01 13.84
N GLN A 139 -2.93 -10.35 15.00
CA GLN A 139 -1.91 -10.44 16.03
C GLN A 139 -1.94 -11.78 16.78
N THR A 140 -3.12 -12.38 16.96
CA THR A 140 -3.28 -13.65 17.70
C THR A 140 -3.11 -14.86 16.79
N GLU A 141 -3.63 -14.84 15.58
CA GLU A 141 -3.58 -15.99 14.68
C GLU A 141 -2.23 -16.17 13.96
N LEU A 142 -1.46 -15.09 13.75
CA LEU A 142 -0.07 -15.17 13.33
C LEU A 142 0.87 -15.21 14.54
N GLU A 143 0.76 -16.22 15.39
CA GLU A 143 1.61 -16.37 16.57
C GLU A 143 3.09 -16.49 16.23
N LEU A 144 3.95 -16.33 17.25
CA LEU A 144 5.40 -16.47 17.13
C LEU A 144 5.78 -17.82 16.48
N GLY A 145 6.54 -17.72 15.38
CA GLY A 145 7.02 -18.88 14.61
C GLY A 145 6.04 -19.45 13.59
N GLN A 146 4.80 -18.92 13.52
CA GLN A 146 3.81 -19.35 12.53
C GLN A 146 3.61 -18.38 11.37
N GLY A 147 4.17 -17.18 11.46
CA GLY A 147 4.09 -16.15 10.43
C GLY A 147 4.55 -14.79 10.95
N TRP A 148 4.60 -13.80 10.06
CA TRP A 148 5.03 -12.45 10.41
C TRP A 148 4.18 -11.41 9.71
N ASN A 149 3.68 -10.41 10.48
CA ASN A 149 2.87 -9.32 9.96
C ASN A 149 3.72 -8.23 9.31
N SER A 150 3.27 -7.71 8.17
CA SER A 150 3.66 -6.39 7.67
C SER A 150 2.62 -5.39 8.13
N LEU A 151 3.04 -4.35 8.84
CA LEU A 151 2.17 -3.36 9.44
C LEU A 151 2.27 -2.06 8.65
N PHE A 152 1.15 -1.51 8.19
CA PHE A 152 1.11 -0.26 7.43
C PHE A 152 -0.25 0.41 7.57
N TRP A 153 -0.30 1.72 7.38
CA TRP A 153 -1.54 2.48 7.29
C TRP A 153 -1.89 2.87 5.87
N ASP A 154 -0.91 3.32 5.12
CA ASP A 154 -1.07 3.71 3.73
C ASP A 154 0.13 3.28 2.87
N ASN A 155 0.05 3.50 1.57
CA ASN A 155 1.10 3.21 0.59
C ASN A 155 0.87 4.03 -0.68
N HIS A 156 1.65 3.76 -1.75
CA HIS A 156 1.55 4.45 -3.04
C HIS A 156 0.25 4.21 -3.82
N ASP A 157 -0.61 3.29 -3.37
CA ASP A 157 -1.90 2.95 -3.98
C ASP A 157 -3.10 3.28 -3.09
N LEU A 158 -2.86 3.91 -1.93
CA LEU A 158 -3.87 4.29 -0.95
C LEU A 158 -3.81 5.78 -0.66
N PRO A 159 -4.92 6.41 -0.26
CA PRO A 159 -4.91 7.79 0.22
C PRO A 159 -4.12 7.93 1.51
N ARG A 160 -3.76 9.16 1.89
CA ARG A 160 -3.08 9.45 3.15
C ARG A 160 -3.96 9.09 4.34
N VAL A 161 -3.50 8.17 5.20
CA VAL A 161 -4.28 7.66 6.34
C VAL A 161 -4.79 8.77 7.27
N LEU A 162 -3.99 9.82 7.45
CA LEU A 162 -4.35 10.94 8.30
C LEU A 162 -5.62 11.66 7.79
N SER A 163 -5.81 11.73 6.48
CA SER A 163 -7.02 12.31 5.87
C SER A 163 -8.23 11.39 5.94
N ILE A 164 -8.00 10.07 6.04
CA ILE A 164 -9.09 9.10 6.09
C ILE A 164 -9.59 8.91 7.53
N TRP A 165 -8.67 8.72 8.48
CA TRP A 165 -9.01 8.30 9.84
C TRP A 165 -8.55 9.28 10.92
N GLY A 166 -7.78 10.28 10.57
CA GLY A 166 -7.28 11.29 11.50
C GLY A 166 -8.05 12.61 11.44
N ASN A 167 -7.57 13.55 12.22
CA ASN A 167 -7.97 14.95 12.11
C ASN A 167 -6.86 15.70 11.38
N THR A 168 -7.17 16.39 10.30
CA THR A 168 -6.20 17.11 9.47
C THR A 168 -6.04 18.59 9.86
N ASP A 169 -6.78 19.02 10.87
CA ASP A 169 -6.83 20.40 11.38
C ASP A 169 -6.11 20.49 12.73
N ILE A 170 -6.75 21.05 13.76
CA ILE A 170 -6.17 21.37 15.07
C ILE A 170 -5.57 20.18 15.83
N TYR A 171 -5.98 18.96 15.52
CA TYR A 171 -5.46 17.73 16.11
C TYR A 171 -4.59 16.89 15.14
N ARG A 172 -4.11 17.48 14.06
CA ARG A 172 -3.31 16.77 13.04
C ARG A 172 -2.14 15.99 13.63
N GLU A 173 -1.29 16.64 14.39
CA GLU A 173 -0.11 16.01 15.00
C GLU A 173 -0.50 14.94 16.02
N LYS A 174 -1.52 15.19 16.83
CA LYS A 174 -2.00 14.21 17.82
C LYS A 174 -2.60 12.98 17.16
N SER A 175 -3.34 13.16 16.06
CA SER A 175 -3.87 12.05 15.27
C SER A 175 -2.77 11.24 14.62
N ALA A 176 -1.78 11.89 14.01
CA ALA A 176 -0.63 11.22 13.41
C ALA A 176 0.18 10.42 14.45
N LYS A 177 0.44 10.99 15.62
CA LYS A 177 1.11 10.30 16.74
C LYS A 177 0.30 9.10 17.23
N ALA A 178 -1.02 9.22 17.36
CA ALA A 178 -1.90 8.13 17.78
C ALA A 178 -1.88 6.97 16.76
N LEU A 179 -1.90 7.28 15.46
CA LEU A 179 -1.76 6.29 14.39
C LEU A 179 -0.38 5.62 14.44
N ALA A 180 0.71 6.39 14.58
CA ALA A 180 2.05 5.86 14.69
C ALA A 180 2.20 4.91 15.89
N ILE A 181 1.78 5.34 17.09
CA ILE A 181 1.84 4.52 18.31
C ILE A 181 1.06 3.22 18.13
N SER A 182 -0.16 3.28 17.59
CA SER A 182 -0.98 2.07 17.43
C SER A 182 -0.36 1.08 16.44
N LEU A 183 0.32 1.54 15.39
CA LEU A 183 0.99 0.66 14.42
C LEU A 183 2.27 0.06 14.99
N HIS A 184 3.15 0.91 15.54
CA HIS A 184 4.51 0.53 15.92
C HIS A 184 4.57 -0.36 17.18
N LEU A 185 3.53 -0.35 18.01
CA LEU A 185 3.46 -1.20 19.20
C LEU A 185 2.86 -2.58 18.94
N MET A 186 2.44 -2.88 17.71
CA MET A 186 2.00 -4.22 17.32
C MET A 186 3.19 -5.11 16.92
N ARG A 187 3.01 -6.43 17.03
CA ARG A 187 4.00 -7.39 16.56
C ARG A 187 3.98 -7.50 15.04
N GLY A 188 5.08 -7.14 14.40
CA GLY A 188 5.26 -7.13 12.95
C GLY A 188 6.35 -6.17 12.52
N THR A 189 6.55 -6.05 11.21
CA THR A 189 7.45 -5.04 10.63
C THR A 189 6.63 -3.84 10.22
N PRO A 190 6.83 -2.66 10.85
CA PRO A 190 6.13 -1.44 10.44
C PRO A 190 6.73 -0.89 9.15
N TYR A 191 5.86 -0.49 8.24
CA TYR A 191 6.18 0.19 7.00
C TYR A 191 5.63 1.61 7.10
N ILE A 192 6.51 2.59 7.11
CA ILE A 192 6.16 4.00 7.16
C ILE A 192 6.21 4.54 5.74
N TYR A 193 5.07 4.98 5.22
CA TYR A 193 5.03 5.56 3.89
C TYR A 193 5.55 7.01 3.93
N GLN A 194 6.31 7.41 2.90
CA GLN A 194 6.88 8.76 2.82
C GLN A 194 5.84 9.86 3.05
N GLY A 195 6.11 10.76 3.99
CA GLY A 195 5.21 11.83 4.39
C GLY A 195 4.29 11.50 5.57
N GLU A 196 4.11 10.23 5.91
CA GLU A 196 3.38 9.80 7.11
C GLU A 196 4.08 10.32 8.37
N GLU A 197 5.41 10.26 8.39
CA GLU A 197 6.29 10.70 9.49
C GLU A 197 6.23 12.20 9.79
N ILE A 198 5.74 13.02 8.86
CA ILE A 198 5.52 14.46 9.05
C ILE A 198 4.03 14.83 9.03
N GLY A 199 3.14 13.85 8.88
CA GLY A 199 1.70 14.04 8.86
C GLY A 199 1.19 14.75 7.61
N MET A 200 1.66 14.37 6.43
CA MET A 200 1.11 14.80 5.15
C MET A 200 -0.34 14.34 5.02
N THR A 201 -1.14 15.14 4.31
CA THR A 201 -2.57 14.91 4.08
C THR A 201 -2.86 14.69 2.60
N ASN A 202 -4.11 14.36 2.26
CA ASN A 202 -4.57 14.34 0.89
C ASN A 202 -4.48 15.72 0.25
N TYR A 203 -4.37 15.74 -1.09
CA TYR A 203 -4.39 16.98 -1.88
C TYR A 203 -5.85 17.38 -2.22
N PRO A 204 -6.23 18.66 -2.12
CA PRO A 204 -7.57 19.12 -2.44
C PRO A 204 -7.74 19.35 -3.96
N PHE A 205 -7.71 18.28 -4.75
CA PHE A 205 -7.90 18.32 -6.21
C PHE A 205 -9.13 19.13 -6.60
N LYS A 206 -9.01 20.04 -7.56
CA LYS A 206 -10.08 20.92 -8.00
C LYS A 206 -10.94 20.29 -9.10
N ASP A 207 -10.27 19.64 -10.04
CA ASP A 207 -10.91 19.05 -11.21
C ASP A 207 -10.10 17.84 -11.72
N LEU A 208 -10.62 17.16 -12.74
CA LEU A 208 -10.01 15.99 -13.34
C LEU A 208 -8.73 16.29 -14.13
N GLU A 209 -8.44 17.55 -14.46
CA GLU A 209 -7.21 17.91 -15.18
C GLU A 209 -5.97 17.84 -14.28
N GLU A 210 -6.18 17.89 -12.97
CA GLU A 210 -5.12 17.72 -11.97
C GLU A 210 -4.81 16.24 -11.64
N ILE A 211 -5.61 15.29 -12.16
CA ILE A 211 -5.53 13.86 -11.89
C ILE A 211 -4.71 13.17 -12.98
N ASP A 212 -3.73 12.37 -12.59
CA ASP A 212 -2.94 11.54 -13.50
C ASP A 212 -3.24 10.03 -13.37
N ASP A 213 -3.78 9.62 -12.22
CA ASP A 213 -4.11 8.22 -11.95
C ASP A 213 -5.20 7.69 -12.89
N ILE A 214 -4.82 6.71 -13.73
CA ILE A 214 -5.73 6.10 -14.71
C ILE A 214 -6.94 5.42 -14.07
N GLU A 215 -6.83 4.92 -12.84
CA GLU A 215 -7.95 4.31 -12.13
C GLU A 215 -8.99 5.35 -11.74
N SER A 216 -8.55 6.49 -11.23
CA SER A 216 -9.43 7.64 -10.91
C SER A 216 -10.10 8.19 -12.16
N LEU A 217 -9.37 8.31 -13.27
CA LEU A 217 -9.92 8.77 -14.56
C LEU A 217 -10.94 7.79 -15.16
N ASN A 218 -10.68 6.49 -15.07
CA ASN A 218 -11.64 5.45 -15.50
C ASN A 218 -12.91 5.47 -14.64
N PHE A 219 -12.75 5.59 -13.32
CA PHE A 219 -13.89 5.75 -12.41
C PHE A 219 -14.71 6.98 -12.77
N ALA A 220 -14.08 8.14 -12.98
CA ALA A 220 -14.77 9.37 -13.32
C ALA A 220 -15.61 9.22 -14.60
N LYS A 221 -15.04 8.59 -15.64
CA LYS A 221 -15.75 8.32 -16.88
C LYS A 221 -16.96 7.42 -16.66
N GLU A 222 -16.79 6.29 -16.00
CA GLU A 222 -17.87 5.34 -15.73
C GLU A 222 -18.96 5.96 -14.83
N ALA A 223 -18.57 6.70 -13.82
CA ALA A 223 -19.50 7.35 -12.90
C ALA A 223 -20.35 8.43 -13.57
N LEU A 224 -19.75 9.22 -14.50
CA LEU A 224 -20.49 10.18 -15.34
C LEU A 224 -21.51 9.47 -16.25
N GLU A 225 -21.12 8.36 -16.89
CA GLU A 225 -22.02 7.55 -17.72
C GLU A 225 -23.18 6.97 -16.91
N ASN A 226 -22.96 6.69 -15.62
CA ASN A 226 -23.97 6.22 -14.66
C ASN A 226 -24.75 7.34 -13.96
N GLY A 227 -24.55 8.60 -14.36
CA GLY A 227 -25.35 9.74 -13.90
C GLY A 227 -24.89 10.39 -12.59
N LYS A 228 -23.70 10.07 -12.06
CA LYS A 228 -23.11 10.84 -10.95
C LYS A 228 -22.73 12.25 -11.42
N THR A 229 -22.84 13.21 -10.53
CA THR A 229 -22.41 14.59 -10.78
C THR A 229 -20.88 14.70 -10.72
N PRO A 230 -20.28 15.69 -11.41
CA PRO A 230 -18.84 15.95 -11.30
C PRO A 230 -18.36 16.16 -9.86
N GLU A 231 -19.16 16.80 -9.02
CA GLU A 231 -18.78 17.05 -7.61
C GLU A 231 -18.75 15.76 -6.79
N GLU A 232 -19.76 14.89 -6.90
CA GLU A 232 -19.75 13.57 -6.24
C GLU A 232 -18.54 12.71 -6.66
N ILE A 233 -18.13 12.82 -7.91
CA ILE A 233 -16.95 12.12 -8.44
C ILE A 233 -15.69 12.70 -7.84
N MET A 234 -15.55 14.02 -7.82
CA MET A 234 -14.38 14.68 -7.26
C MET A 234 -14.27 14.47 -5.75
N ASP A 235 -15.38 14.42 -5.01
CA ASP A 235 -15.36 14.10 -3.58
C ASP A 235 -14.80 12.71 -3.33
N SER A 236 -15.22 11.70 -4.09
CA SER A 236 -14.66 10.37 -4.01
C SER A 236 -13.15 10.34 -4.35
N ILE A 237 -12.72 11.05 -5.38
CA ILE A 237 -11.31 11.11 -5.81
C ILE A 237 -10.45 11.84 -4.77
N ARG A 238 -10.91 12.96 -4.22
CA ARG A 238 -10.22 13.70 -3.15
C ARG A 238 -10.01 12.83 -1.93
N MET A 239 -10.96 11.94 -1.62
CA MET A 239 -10.87 11.08 -0.45
C MET A 239 -10.03 9.83 -0.72
N ILE A 240 -10.31 9.08 -1.81
CA ILE A 240 -9.81 7.72 -2.03
C ILE A 240 -8.79 7.62 -3.17
N GLY A 241 -8.64 8.63 -4.02
CA GLY A 241 -7.77 8.60 -5.19
C GLY A 241 -6.29 8.38 -4.83
N ARG A 242 -5.59 7.55 -5.62
CA ARG A 242 -4.19 7.16 -5.36
C ARG A 242 -3.19 8.32 -5.52
N ASP A 243 -3.50 9.31 -6.33
CA ASP A 243 -2.64 10.49 -6.52
C ASP A 243 -2.41 11.29 -5.24
N ASN A 244 -3.29 11.15 -4.24
CA ASN A 244 -3.09 11.71 -2.89
C ASN A 244 -1.77 11.26 -2.25
N ALA A 245 -1.40 10.00 -2.43
CA ALA A 245 -0.15 9.44 -1.91
C ALA A 245 1.07 9.76 -2.79
N ARG A 246 0.85 10.22 -4.03
CA ARG A 246 1.90 10.42 -5.04
C ARG A 246 2.31 11.87 -5.21
N THR A 247 1.72 12.78 -4.44
CA THR A 247 2.14 14.19 -4.37
C THR A 247 3.60 14.29 -3.93
N PRO A 248 4.36 15.32 -4.38
CA PRO A 248 5.75 15.51 -3.99
C PRO A 248 5.95 15.53 -2.49
N MET A 249 7.03 14.88 -2.02
CA MET A 249 7.45 14.96 -0.62
C MET A 249 7.78 16.42 -0.25
N GLN A 250 7.33 16.84 0.94
CA GLN A 250 7.48 18.20 1.42
C GLN A 250 8.75 18.33 2.28
N TRP A 251 9.84 18.79 1.66
CA TRP A 251 11.13 18.91 2.34
C TRP A 251 11.29 20.21 3.13
N ASP A 252 10.85 21.33 2.54
CA ASP A 252 10.92 22.65 3.14
C ASP A 252 9.85 23.61 2.59
N SER A 253 9.87 24.87 3.00
CA SER A 253 8.92 25.91 2.57
C SER A 253 9.30 26.62 1.26
N SER A 254 10.34 26.18 0.55
CA SER A 254 10.75 26.76 -0.73
C SER A 254 9.86 26.30 -1.89
N GLN A 255 10.09 26.85 -3.08
CA GLN A 255 9.34 26.48 -4.29
C GLN A 255 9.30 24.95 -4.47
N ASN A 256 8.13 24.43 -4.84
CA ASN A 256 7.87 23.00 -4.99
C ASN A 256 8.19 22.18 -3.73
N ALA A 257 8.07 22.80 -2.55
CA ALA A 257 8.38 22.16 -1.26
C ALA A 257 9.83 21.64 -1.16
N GLY A 258 10.78 22.24 -1.84
CA GLY A 258 12.16 21.74 -1.93
C GLY A 258 12.32 20.43 -2.69
N PHE A 259 11.23 19.89 -3.28
CA PHE A 259 11.25 18.62 -4.01
C PHE A 259 11.93 18.73 -5.38
N SER A 260 11.73 19.84 -6.09
CA SER A 260 12.25 20.05 -7.44
C SER A 260 12.56 21.51 -7.70
N THR A 261 13.60 21.74 -8.50
CA THR A 261 13.96 23.07 -9.03
C THR A 261 13.25 23.40 -10.35
N ALA A 262 12.41 22.52 -10.87
CA ALA A 262 11.61 22.77 -12.06
C ALA A 262 10.54 23.83 -11.80
N ASP A 263 10.07 24.48 -12.86
CA ASP A 263 8.98 25.47 -12.73
C ASP A 263 7.68 24.83 -12.24
N LYS A 264 7.46 23.55 -12.59
CA LYS A 264 6.24 22.78 -12.28
C LYS A 264 6.60 21.35 -11.94
N THR A 265 5.96 20.79 -10.91
CA THR A 265 6.04 19.35 -10.56
C THR A 265 5.05 18.54 -11.39
N TRP A 266 5.28 17.23 -11.49
CA TRP A 266 4.37 16.31 -12.17
C TRP A 266 2.97 16.30 -11.56
N LEU A 267 2.85 15.97 -10.28
CA LEU A 267 1.64 16.20 -9.50
C LEU A 267 1.78 17.48 -8.67
N PRO A 268 0.70 18.14 -8.33
CA PRO A 268 0.77 19.38 -7.54
C PRO A 268 1.29 19.13 -6.13
N VAL A 269 1.97 20.12 -5.57
CA VAL A 269 2.40 20.14 -4.17
C VAL A 269 1.21 20.50 -3.29
N ILE A 270 1.05 19.80 -2.16
CA ILE A 270 -0.04 20.08 -1.21
C ILE A 270 0.12 21.50 -0.67
N PRO A 271 -0.92 22.34 -0.66
CA PRO A 271 -0.80 23.77 -0.30
C PRO A 271 -0.23 24.03 1.09
N THR A 272 -0.36 23.07 2.00
CA THR A 272 0.15 23.16 3.39
C THR A 272 1.65 22.95 3.52
N TYR A 273 2.39 22.78 2.43
CA TYR A 273 3.83 22.51 2.46
C TYR A 273 4.67 23.57 3.16
N THR A 274 4.20 24.82 3.23
CA THR A 274 4.88 25.89 3.94
C THR A 274 4.91 25.69 5.46
N GLU A 275 3.99 24.88 5.99
CA GLU A 275 3.84 24.58 7.42
C GLU A 275 4.14 23.10 7.73
N ILE A 276 3.75 22.20 6.83
CA ILE A 276 3.93 20.75 6.96
C ILE A 276 5.08 20.33 6.05
N ASN A 277 6.28 20.25 6.57
CA ASN A 277 7.46 19.83 5.84
C ASN A 277 8.53 19.27 6.78
N VAL A 278 9.53 18.61 6.22
CA VAL A 278 10.62 18.00 6.99
C VAL A 278 11.37 19.03 7.82
N GLN A 279 11.71 20.20 7.24
CA GLN A 279 12.46 21.23 7.96
C GLN A 279 11.67 21.74 9.18
N ALA A 280 10.38 22.07 9.00
CA ALA A 280 9.52 22.50 10.10
C ALA A 280 9.37 21.41 11.17
N ALA A 281 9.30 20.14 10.76
CA ALA A 281 9.24 19.03 11.70
C ALA A 281 10.55 18.84 12.48
N LEU A 282 11.72 19.08 11.87
CA LEU A 282 13.02 19.05 12.56
C LEU A 282 13.17 20.19 13.57
N ASP A 283 12.58 21.34 13.30
CA ASP A 283 12.60 22.51 14.18
C ASP A 283 11.56 22.42 15.33
N ASN A 284 10.61 21.47 15.24
CA ASN A 284 9.60 21.23 16.27
C ASN A 284 10.21 20.45 17.45
N PRO A 285 10.09 20.90 18.71
CA PRO A 285 10.60 20.16 19.88
C PRO A 285 9.84 18.84 20.18
N ASP A 286 8.66 18.66 19.62
CA ASP A 286 7.82 17.47 19.79
C ASP A 286 7.22 17.00 18.44
N PRO A 287 8.07 16.61 17.47
CA PRO A 287 7.59 16.22 16.14
C PRO A 287 6.98 14.82 16.13
N ILE A 288 6.22 14.53 15.07
CA ILE A 288 5.56 13.22 14.89
C ILE A 288 6.59 12.09 14.82
N PHE A 289 7.67 12.27 14.09
CA PHE A 289 8.64 11.20 13.82
C PHE A 289 9.56 10.85 15.02
N TYR A 290 9.46 11.54 16.15
CA TYR A 290 10.10 11.13 17.41
C TYR A 290 9.14 10.42 18.37
N THR A 291 7.92 10.14 17.92
CA THR A 291 6.93 9.40 18.72
C THR A 291 7.17 7.91 18.65
#